data_2511dd6448190e70d39b7c692569073c
#
_entry.id   2511dd6448190e70d39b7c692569073c
#
_cell.length_a   1.000
_cell.length_b   1.000
_cell.length_c   1.000
_cell.angle_alpha   90.00
_cell.angle_beta   90.00
_cell.angle_gamma   90.00
#
_symmetry.space_group_name_H-M   'P 1'
#
loop_
_entity.id
_entity.type
_entity.pdbx_description
1 polymer ?
#
loop_
_entity_poly.entity_id
_entity_poly.type
_entity_poly.pdbx_seq_one_letter_code
_entity_poly.pdbx_strand_id
1 'polypeptide(L)'
;MKDLKHLLYFENLLQNANNELIEQAKKDGKICAAFTCENIPEPLMNLGNAFSVRLFAPNTGSLDIATYYMTSFLCETSRALLERAIEGGFNFADCLIAADGCTMMNRAAENMEIGRAHV
;
A
#
# COMPACT_ATOMS: atom_id res chain seq x y z
N MET A 1 3.56 15.37 29.61
CA MET A 1 3.15 15.50 28.22
C MET A 1 4.27 16.09 27.32
N LYS A 2 5.52 15.63 27.51
CA LYS A 2 6.65 16.13 26.69
C LYS A 2 6.76 15.49 25.30
N ASP A 3 6.03 14.41 25.02
CA ASP A 3 6.25 13.56 23.82
C ASP A 3 5.14 13.62 22.76
N LEU A 4 4.24 14.61 22.87
CA LEU A 4 3.13 14.78 21.93
C LEU A 4 3.63 15.05 20.49
N LYS A 5 4.79 15.68 20.33
CA LYS A 5 5.32 15.97 18.99
C LYS A 5 5.75 14.72 18.23
N HIS A 6 6.20 13.67 18.92
CA HIS A 6 6.52 12.39 18.28
C HIS A 6 5.25 11.68 17.83
N LEU A 7 4.17 11.74 18.61
CA LEU A 7 2.88 11.20 18.21
C LEU A 7 2.33 11.94 16.98
N LEU A 8 2.38 13.26 16.98
CA LEU A 8 1.97 14.08 15.82
C LEU A 8 2.82 13.78 14.59
N TYR A 9 4.12 13.56 14.74
CA TYR A 9 4.99 13.20 13.65
C TYR A 9 4.59 11.85 13.03
N PHE A 10 4.38 10.81 13.86
CA PHE A 10 3.94 9.51 13.37
C PHE A 10 2.53 9.56 12.77
N GLU A 11 1.62 10.32 13.35
CA GLU A 11 0.29 10.54 12.80
C GLU A 11 0.37 11.15 11.39
N ASN A 12 1.20 12.16 11.20
CA ASN A 12 1.40 12.76 9.90
C ASN A 12 1.98 11.77 8.87
N LEU A 13 2.92 10.91 9.27
CA LEU A 13 3.45 9.87 8.40
C LEU A 13 2.38 8.85 7.97
N LEU A 14 1.40 8.59 8.83
CA LEU A 14 0.32 7.64 8.57
C LEU A 14 -0.84 8.21 7.74
N GLN A 15 -0.91 9.51 7.55
CA GLN A 15 -1.99 10.13 6.78
C GLN A 15 -1.93 9.81 5.28
N ASN A 16 -0.76 9.58 4.75
CA ASN A 16 -0.54 9.26 3.35
C ASN A 16 0.28 7.98 3.19
N ALA A 17 -0.10 7.15 2.24
CA ALA A 17 0.67 5.95 1.88
C ALA A 17 2.06 6.33 1.36
N ASN A 18 2.17 7.42 0.61
CA ASN A 18 3.45 7.99 0.19
C ASN A 18 3.85 9.14 1.14
N ASN A 19 4.79 8.90 2.01
CA ASN A 19 5.28 9.86 3.01
C ASN A 19 6.73 10.29 2.71
N GLU A 20 7.21 11.26 3.49
CA GLU A 20 8.55 11.83 3.31
C GLU A 20 9.69 10.83 3.42
N LEU A 21 9.54 9.77 4.24
CA LEU A 21 10.55 8.72 4.40
C LEU A 21 10.67 7.87 3.13
N ILE A 22 9.54 7.56 2.50
CA ILE A 22 9.50 6.83 1.23
C ILE A 22 10.14 7.68 0.13
N GLU A 23 9.78 8.95 0.05
CA GLU A 23 10.36 9.86 -0.94
C GLU A 23 11.87 10.00 -0.78
N GLN A 24 12.36 10.09 0.47
CA GLN A 24 13.79 10.13 0.74
C GLN A 24 14.50 8.84 0.30
N ALA A 25 13.93 7.68 0.65
CA ALA A 25 14.50 6.39 0.24
C ALA A 25 14.51 6.23 -1.29
N LYS A 26 13.50 6.71 -1.99
CA LYS A 26 13.46 6.71 -3.47
C LYS A 26 14.51 7.64 -4.07
N LYS A 27 14.74 8.82 -3.49
CA LYS A 27 15.83 9.75 -3.91
C LYS A 27 17.21 9.11 -3.72
N ASP A 28 17.38 8.28 -2.69
CA ASP A 28 18.59 7.51 -2.45
C ASP A 28 18.76 6.33 -3.42
N GLY A 29 17.86 6.16 -4.38
CA GLY A 29 17.89 5.10 -5.39
C GLY A 29 17.47 3.73 -4.89
N LYS A 30 16.77 3.62 -3.76
CA LYS A 30 16.30 2.35 -3.23
C LYS A 30 15.05 1.84 -3.94
N ILE A 31 14.93 0.53 -4.02
CA ILE A 31 13.77 -0.16 -4.60
C ILE A 31 12.70 -0.32 -3.52
N CYS A 32 11.48 0.11 -3.83
CA CYS A 32 10.34 -0.01 -2.92
C CYS A 32 9.60 -1.32 -3.16
N ALA A 33 9.69 -2.25 -2.21
CA ALA A 33 8.90 -3.47 -2.16
C ALA A 33 7.64 -3.24 -1.31
N ALA A 34 6.51 -3.07 -1.98
CA ALA A 34 5.22 -2.88 -1.32
C ALA A 34 4.57 -4.22 -0.98
N PHE A 35 3.83 -4.29 0.12
CA PHE A 35 3.10 -5.50 0.52
C PHE A 35 1.76 -5.16 1.17
N THR A 36 0.84 -6.12 1.15
CA THR A 36 -0.54 -5.92 1.63
C THR A 36 -0.85 -6.64 2.93
N CYS A 37 -0.11 -7.68 3.28
CA CYS A 37 -0.43 -8.60 4.38
C CYS A 37 0.73 -8.76 5.36
N GLU A 38 0.41 -9.05 6.62
CA GLU A 38 1.41 -9.27 7.69
C GLU A 38 2.23 -10.56 7.53
N ASN A 39 1.73 -11.53 6.76
CA ASN A 39 2.36 -12.84 6.58
C ASN A 39 3.46 -12.83 5.51
N ILE A 40 4.18 -11.74 5.38
CA ILE A 40 5.27 -11.59 4.41
C ILE A 40 6.59 -11.49 5.16
N PRO A 41 7.66 -12.17 4.68
CA PRO A 41 8.97 -12.12 5.32
C PRO A 41 9.64 -10.77 5.09
N GLU A 42 9.15 -9.75 5.76
CA GLU A 42 9.60 -8.36 5.63
C GLU A 42 11.12 -8.17 5.72
N PRO A 43 11.87 -8.90 6.59
CA PRO A 43 13.32 -8.77 6.62
C PRO A 43 14.00 -9.07 5.28
N LEU A 44 13.46 -9.97 4.46
CA LEU A 44 14.02 -10.28 3.14
C LEU A 44 13.84 -9.13 2.14
N MET A 45 12.78 -8.31 2.31
CA MET A 45 12.52 -7.16 1.45
C MET A 45 13.38 -5.93 1.78
N ASN A 46 14.10 -5.97 2.90
CA ASN A 46 15.01 -4.91 3.35
C ASN A 46 16.49 -5.27 3.13
N LEU A 47 16.76 -6.29 2.31
CA LEU A 47 18.12 -6.66 1.97
C LEU A 47 18.67 -5.81 0.80
N GLY A 48 19.95 -5.52 0.85
CA GLY A 48 20.62 -4.78 -0.21
C GLY A 48 20.08 -3.36 -0.36
N ASN A 49 19.69 -3.00 -1.58
CA ASN A 49 19.19 -1.65 -1.93
C ASN A 49 17.67 -1.58 -2.01
N ALA A 50 16.97 -2.37 -1.20
CA ALA A 50 15.51 -2.38 -1.16
C ALA A 50 14.99 -1.98 0.22
N PHE A 51 13.75 -1.53 0.28
CA PHE A 51 13.03 -1.28 1.52
C PHE A 51 11.56 -1.73 1.37
N SER A 52 10.97 -2.17 2.49
CA SER A 52 9.59 -2.63 2.54
C SER A 52 8.64 -1.51 2.91
N VAL A 53 7.45 -1.51 2.30
CA VAL A 53 6.35 -0.62 2.68
C VAL A 53 5.05 -1.40 2.71
N ARG A 54 4.35 -1.39 3.84
CA ARG A 54 2.99 -1.91 3.92
C ARG A 54 2.04 -0.91 3.28
N LEU A 55 1.24 -1.39 2.33
CA LEU A 55 0.21 -0.56 1.70
C LEU A 55 -1.00 -0.44 2.63
N PHE A 56 -1.50 0.77 2.74
CA PHE A 56 -2.74 1.10 3.42
C PHE A 56 -3.42 2.27 2.70
N ALA A 57 -4.71 2.41 2.88
CA ALA A 57 -5.51 3.42 2.20
C ALA A 57 -6.26 4.30 3.22
N PRO A 58 -5.55 5.17 3.94
CA PRO A 58 -6.19 6.08 4.87
C PRO A 58 -7.01 7.13 4.12
N ASN A 59 -8.09 7.57 4.74
CA ASN A 59 -8.92 8.67 4.22
C ASN A 59 -9.47 8.42 2.79
N THR A 60 -9.78 7.18 2.45
CA THR A 60 -10.44 6.86 1.17
C THR A 60 -11.90 7.32 1.26
N GLY A 61 -12.26 8.33 0.47
CA GLY A 61 -13.56 8.98 0.56
C GLY A 61 -14.69 8.20 -0.09
N SER A 62 -14.41 7.51 -1.20
CA SER A 62 -15.35 6.70 -1.94
C SER A 62 -14.75 5.35 -2.28
N LEU A 63 -15.58 4.34 -2.46
CA LEU A 63 -15.19 2.99 -2.89
C LEU A 63 -15.95 2.59 -4.18
N ASP A 64 -16.42 3.55 -4.92
CA ASP A 64 -17.31 3.33 -6.06
C ASP A 64 -16.62 2.58 -7.19
N ILE A 65 -15.39 2.97 -7.53
CA ILE A 65 -14.62 2.33 -8.60
C ILE A 65 -14.19 0.93 -8.17
N ALA A 66 -13.69 0.77 -6.95
CA ALA A 66 -13.31 -0.54 -6.42
C ALA A 66 -14.51 -1.49 -6.35
N THR A 67 -15.68 -0.99 -5.98
CA THR A 67 -16.92 -1.79 -5.90
C THR A 67 -17.39 -2.26 -7.29
N TYR A 68 -17.01 -1.57 -8.34
CA TYR A 68 -17.27 -2.02 -9.71
C TYR A 68 -16.45 -3.28 -10.07
N TYR A 69 -15.20 -3.36 -9.63
CA TYR A 69 -14.30 -4.51 -9.88
C TYR A 69 -14.41 -5.58 -8.80
N MET A 70 -14.68 -5.18 -7.58
CA MET A 70 -14.87 -6.03 -6.42
C MET A 70 -16.25 -5.79 -5.83
N THR A 71 -17.02 -6.83 -5.57
CA THR A 71 -18.38 -6.68 -5.05
C THR A 71 -18.37 -6.01 -3.66
N SER A 72 -19.52 -5.40 -3.31
CA SER A 72 -19.73 -4.76 -2.00
C SER A 72 -19.64 -5.74 -0.81
N PHE A 73 -19.72 -7.04 -1.05
CA PHE A 73 -19.56 -8.08 -0.03
C PHE A 73 -18.10 -8.31 0.40
N LEU A 74 -17.13 -7.87 -0.39
CA LEU A 74 -15.72 -7.97 -0.03
C LEU A 74 -15.36 -6.90 1.00
N CYS A 75 -14.32 -7.19 1.81
CA CYS A 75 -13.97 -6.31 2.92
C CYS A 75 -13.62 -4.90 2.43
N GLU A 76 -13.99 -3.92 3.24
CA GLU A 76 -13.78 -2.51 2.94
C GLU A 76 -12.29 -2.17 2.75
N THR A 77 -11.41 -2.76 3.57
CA THR A 77 -9.96 -2.53 3.47
C THR A 77 -9.40 -2.95 2.11
N SER A 78 -9.80 -4.11 1.59
CA SER A 78 -9.33 -4.58 0.28
C SER A 78 -9.86 -3.72 -0.87
N ARG A 79 -11.10 -3.23 -0.77
CA ARG A 79 -11.68 -2.29 -1.72
C ARG A 79 -11.00 -0.92 -1.66
N ALA A 80 -10.73 -0.42 -0.45
CA ALA A 80 -10.03 0.86 -0.26
C ALA A 80 -8.60 0.82 -0.85
N LEU A 81 -7.88 -0.28 -0.69
CA LEU A 81 -6.58 -0.47 -1.32
C LEU A 81 -6.67 -0.44 -2.85
N LEU A 82 -7.66 -1.12 -3.42
CA LEU A 82 -7.86 -1.10 -4.87
C LEU A 82 -8.23 0.30 -5.38
N GLU A 83 -9.14 1.00 -4.70
CA GLU A 83 -9.51 2.38 -5.05
C GLU A 83 -8.29 3.29 -5.07
N ARG A 84 -7.47 3.24 -4.02
CA ARG A 84 -6.25 4.02 -3.92
C ARG A 84 -5.22 3.66 -5.00
N ALA A 85 -5.13 2.39 -5.36
CA ALA A 85 -4.25 1.93 -6.45
C ALA A 85 -4.68 2.50 -7.80
N ILE A 86 -5.99 2.49 -8.09
CA ILE A 86 -6.56 3.03 -9.33
C ILE A 86 -6.33 4.55 -9.44
N GLU A 87 -6.47 5.26 -8.32
CA GLU A 87 -6.17 6.70 -8.22
C GLU A 87 -4.66 7.03 -8.37
N GLY A 88 -3.80 6.04 -8.44
CA GLY A 88 -2.35 6.23 -8.55
C GLY A 88 -1.63 6.46 -7.22
N GLY A 89 -2.29 6.26 -6.10
CA GLY A 89 -1.72 6.49 -4.75
C GLY A 89 -0.57 5.58 -4.38
N PHE A 90 -0.34 4.49 -5.13
CA PHE A 90 0.75 3.53 -4.92
C PHE A 90 1.80 3.53 -6.04
N ASN A 91 1.84 4.56 -6.87
CA ASN A 91 2.81 4.66 -7.97
C ASN A 91 4.27 4.75 -7.52
N PHE A 92 4.53 4.99 -6.24
CA PHE A 92 5.88 4.95 -5.67
C PHE A 92 6.44 3.53 -5.54
N ALA A 93 5.58 2.49 -5.53
CA ALA A 93 6.00 1.10 -5.39
C ALA A 93 6.60 0.56 -6.69
N ASP A 94 7.76 -0.07 -6.59
CA ASP A 94 8.44 -0.71 -7.72
C ASP A 94 7.94 -2.16 -7.93
N CYS A 95 7.57 -2.84 -6.85
CA CYS A 95 6.95 -4.16 -6.89
C CYS A 95 5.90 -4.32 -5.79
N LEU A 96 4.93 -5.21 -6.04
CA LEU A 96 3.92 -5.61 -5.08
C LEU A 96 4.12 -7.08 -4.72
N ILE A 97 4.18 -7.36 -3.42
CA ILE A 97 4.26 -8.71 -2.87
C ILE A 97 2.96 -9.01 -2.14
N ALA A 98 2.26 -10.03 -2.57
CA ALA A 98 1.03 -10.49 -1.96
C ALA A 98 1.22 -11.90 -1.37
N ALA A 99 0.65 -12.13 -0.19
CA ALA A 99 0.62 -13.46 0.43
C ALA A 99 -0.75 -14.09 0.20
N ASP A 100 -0.77 -15.38 -0.11
CA ASP A 100 -2.00 -16.17 -0.27
C ASP A 100 -2.58 -16.55 1.10
N GLY A 101 -3.01 -15.56 1.86
CA GLY A 101 -3.58 -15.75 3.20
C GLY A 101 -5.03 -15.27 3.35
N CYS A 102 -5.51 -14.44 2.42
CA CYS A 102 -6.84 -13.86 2.47
C CYS A 102 -7.40 -13.70 1.06
N THR A 103 -8.48 -14.41 0.74
CA THR A 103 -9.13 -14.37 -0.58
C THR A 103 -9.52 -12.96 -1.01
N MET A 104 -9.96 -12.12 -0.09
CA MET A 104 -10.38 -10.74 -0.40
C MET A 104 -9.17 -9.87 -0.78
N MET A 105 -8.04 -10.04 -0.09
CA MET A 105 -6.81 -9.33 -0.40
C MET A 105 -6.17 -9.84 -1.70
N ASN A 106 -6.28 -11.14 -1.98
CA ASN A 106 -5.84 -11.72 -3.25
C ASN A 106 -6.60 -11.10 -4.42
N ARG A 107 -7.90 -10.91 -4.31
CA ARG A 107 -8.72 -10.24 -5.34
C ARG A 107 -8.28 -8.79 -5.57
N ALA A 108 -7.95 -8.06 -4.51
CA ALA A 108 -7.40 -6.71 -4.67
C ALA A 108 -6.06 -6.75 -5.42
N ALA A 109 -5.15 -7.64 -5.03
CA ALA A 109 -3.84 -7.79 -5.67
C ALA A 109 -3.95 -8.20 -7.15
N GLU A 110 -4.83 -9.16 -7.48
CA GLU A 110 -5.11 -9.59 -8.86
C GLU A 110 -5.62 -8.43 -9.72
N ASN A 111 -6.55 -7.62 -9.21
CA ASN A 111 -7.06 -6.45 -9.94
C ASN A 111 -5.99 -5.37 -10.13
N MET A 112 -5.09 -5.19 -9.16
CA MET A 112 -3.95 -4.27 -9.30
C MET A 112 -2.96 -4.76 -10.37
N GLU A 113 -2.72 -6.07 -10.46
CA GLU A 113 -1.87 -6.69 -11.47
C GLU A 113 -2.45 -6.50 -12.88
N ILE A 114 -3.74 -6.78 -13.07
CA ILE A 114 -4.45 -6.56 -14.33
C ILE A 114 -4.32 -5.09 -14.76
N GLY A 115 -4.51 -4.15 -13.85
CA GLY A 115 -4.38 -2.72 -14.13
C GLY A 115 -2.98 -2.33 -14.62
N ARG A 116 -1.91 -2.95 -14.13
CA ARG A 116 -0.53 -2.72 -14.60
C ARG A 116 -0.28 -3.27 -16.00
N ALA A 117 -0.93 -4.34 -16.38
CA ALA A 117 -0.74 -4.97 -17.70
C ALA A 117 -1.29 -4.11 -18.86
N HIS A 118 -2.10 -3.12 -18.56
CA HIS A 118 -2.72 -2.23 -19.55
C HIS A 118 -2.08 -0.83 -19.61
N VAL A 119 -0.99 -0.63 -18.94
CA VAL A 119 -0.26 0.67 -18.95
C VAL A 119 0.88 0.65 -19.96
#